data_1c6d7a8fe3ce1a5b5d4cb71d3b73f023
#
_entry.id   1c6d7a8fe3ce1a5b5d4cb71d3b73f023
#
_cell.length_a   1.000
_cell.length_b   1.000
_cell.length_c   1.000
_cell.angle_alpha   90.00
_cell.angle_beta   90.00
_cell.angle_gamma   90.00
#
_symmetry.space_group_name_H-M   'P 1'
#
loop_
_entity.id
_entity.type
_entity.pdbx_description
1 polymer ?
#
loop_
_entity_poly.entity_id
_entity_poly.type
_entity_poly.pdbx_seq_one_letter_code
_entity_poly.pdbx_strand_id
1 'polypeptide(L)'
;ELGELAALDFDMPLIGFSDDELADFLNDPTEGLTDPDAIPEPPVNPVTVEGDVWVLGNHRIICGDSTSADVVAKVLGPVKPHLMVTDPPYGVEYDATWRGKAGHANLGKNRTGVVLADDRADWREAWALFPGNIAYVWHGGLQSPLVAESLAACDFELRSQIIWNKTVMAMGRGDYHWKHEPCWYAVKGTGNWAGDRKQTTVWDFASPLHIMSGS
;
A
#
# COMPACT_ATOMS: atom_id res chain seq x y z
N GLU A 1 -17.65 -11.41 14.19
CA GLU A 1 -17.59 -12.89 14.42
C GLU A 1 -17.01 -13.24 15.80
N LEU A 2 -15.81 -12.73 16.22
CA LEU A 2 -15.25 -13.02 17.56
C LEU A 2 -16.13 -12.45 18.67
N GLY A 3 -16.69 -11.27 18.52
CA GLY A 3 -17.63 -10.66 19.45
C GLY A 3 -18.94 -11.44 19.55
N GLU A 4 -19.42 -12.03 18.47
CA GLU A 4 -20.61 -12.88 18.44
C GLU A 4 -20.37 -14.21 19.16
N LEU A 5 -19.18 -14.81 18.99
CA LEU A 5 -18.78 -16.02 19.70
C LEU A 5 -18.66 -15.77 21.22
N ALA A 6 -18.08 -14.63 21.61
CA ALA A 6 -17.99 -14.22 23.01
C ALA A 6 -19.40 -13.99 23.63
N ALA A 7 -20.33 -13.42 22.86
CA ALA A 7 -21.71 -13.22 23.28
C ALA A 7 -22.50 -14.52 23.42
N LEU A 8 -22.07 -15.63 22.81
CA LEU A 8 -22.65 -16.96 22.88
C LEU A 8 -22.03 -17.83 23.97
N ASP A 9 -21.22 -17.25 24.88
CA ASP A 9 -20.54 -17.96 25.99
C ASP A 9 -19.64 -19.11 25.49
N PHE A 10 -19.05 -18.91 24.30
CA PHE A 10 -18.13 -19.87 23.69
C PHE A 10 -16.79 -19.85 24.44
N ASP A 11 -16.22 -21.03 24.68
CA ASP A 11 -14.92 -21.19 25.35
C ASP A 11 -13.79 -20.71 24.40
N MET A 12 -13.47 -19.43 24.46
CA MET A 12 -12.52 -18.74 23.56
C MET A 12 -11.08 -19.29 23.63
N PRO A 13 -10.57 -19.75 24.79
CA PRO A 13 -9.30 -20.48 24.89
C PRO A 13 -9.19 -21.70 23.98
N LEU A 14 -10.29 -22.33 23.62
CA LEU A 14 -10.33 -23.51 22.74
C LEU A 14 -9.92 -23.18 21.29
N ILE A 15 -10.05 -21.93 20.86
CA ILE A 15 -9.64 -21.44 19.53
C ILE A 15 -8.26 -20.77 19.54
N GLY A 16 -7.55 -20.83 20.69
CA GLY A 16 -6.16 -20.46 20.81
C GLY A 16 -5.89 -19.00 21.18
N PHE A 17 -6.91 -18.25 21.60
CA PHE A 17 -6.74 -16.90 22.13
C PHE A 17 -6.59 -16.91 23.66
N SER A 18 -5.63 -16.18 24.17
CA SER A 18 -5.53 -15.88 25.61
C SER A 18 -6.54 -14.79 26.00
N ASP A 19 -6.87 -14.73 27.30
CA ASP A 19 -7.78 -13.70 27.83
C ASP A 19 -7.29 -12.26 27.57
N ASP A 20 -5.96 -12.04 27.55
CA ASP A 20 -5.36 -10.75 27.27
C ASP A 20 -5.49 -10.38 25.76
N GLU A 21 -5.27 -11.33 24.86
CA GLU A 21 -5.47 -11.13 23.43
C GLU A 21 -6.94 -10.89 23.09
N LEU A 22 -7.85 -11.58 23.80
CA LEU A 22 -9.28 -11.35 23.68
C LEU A 22 -9.71 -9.97 24.18
N ALA A 23 -9.15 -9.52 25.30
CA ALA A 23 -9.42 -8.20 25.84
C ALA A 23 -8.97 -7.11 24.87
N ASP A 24 -7.85 -7.27 24.18
CA ASP A 24 -7.36 -6.35 23.15
C ASP A 24 -8.24 -6.36 21.89
N PHE A 25 -8.79 -7.51 21.50
CA PHE A 25 -9.70 -7.64 20.36
C PHE A 25 -11.13 -7.16 20.64
N LEU A 26 -11.60 -7.35 21.87
CA LEU A 26 -12.96 -6.99 22.29
C LEU A 26 -13.04 -5.58 22.89
N ASN A 27 -11.92 -5.02 23.33
CA ASN A 27 -11.84 -3.59 23.59
C ASN A 27 -11.97 -2.89 22.24
N ASP A 28 -13.13 -2.31 22.05
CA ASP A 28 -13.44 -1.44 20.93
C ASP A 28 -12.24 -0.49 20.73
N PRO A 29 -11.56 -0.52 19.57
CA PRO A 29 -10.51 0.43 19.34
C PRO A 29 -11.14 1.80 19.59
N THR A 30 -10.61 2.53 20.57
CA THR A 30 -11.06 3.90 20.87
C THR A 30 -11.30 4.57 19.54
N GLU A 31 -12.57 4.90 19.24
CA GLU A 31 -12.94 5.60 18.01
C GLU A 31 -11.92 6.70 17.80
N GLY A 32 -11.21 6.65 16.69
CA GLY A 32 -10.25 7.70 16.36
C GLY A 32 -10.98 9.05 16.41
N LEU A 33 -10.27 10.12 16.73
CA LEU A 33 -10.85 11.47 16.81
C LEU A 33 -11.45 11.96 15.49
N THR A 34 -11.28 11.19 14.41
CA THR A 34 -11.76 11.50 13.06
C THR A 34 -12.41 10.25 12.46
N ASP A 35 -13.50 10.46 11.71
CA ASP A 35 -14.10 9.42 10.88
C ASP A 35 -13.03 8.90 9.88
N PRO A 36 -12.66 7.60 9.91
CA PRO A 36 -11.66 7.04 9.01
C PRO A 36 -12.07 7.14 7.53
N ASP A 37 -13.36 7.32 7.23
CA ASP A 37 -13.90 7.47 5.88
C ASP A 37 -14.06 8.92 5.45
N ALA A 38 -13.91 9.87 6.35
CA ALA A 38 -13.97 11.27 6.01
C ALA A 38 -12.77 11.65 5.15
N ILE A 39 -13.02 12.06 3.91
CA ILE A 39 -12.03 12.69 3.05
C ILE A 39 -12.13 14.20 3.29
N PRO A 40 -11.22 14.80 4.07
CA PRO A 40 -11.27 16.24 4.30
C PRO A 40 -11.02 16.99 2.99
N GLU A 41 -11.77 18.06 2.77
CA GLU A 41 -11.50 18.97 1.65
C GLU A 41 -10.09 19.54 1.79
N PRO A 42 -9.29 19.60 0.70
CA PRO A 42 -7.99 20.24 0.74
C PRO A 42 -8.13 21.69 1.24
N PRO A 43 -7.27 22.13 2.18
CA PRO A 43 -7.35 23.49 2.68
C PRO A 43 -7.10 24.50 1.55
N VAL A 44 -7.87 25.58 1.51
CA VAL A 44 -7.73 26.65 0.50
C VAL A 44 -6.31 27.23 0.52
N ASN A 45 -5.71 27.29 1.70
CA ASN A 45 -4.31 27.70 1.90
C ASN A 45 -3.59 26.53 2.58
N PRO A 46 -2.86 25.69 1.84
CA PRO A 46 -2.10 24.59 2.45
C PRO A 46 -1.04 25.13 3.41
N VAL A 47 -0.95 24.50 4.58
CA VAL A 47 0.09 24.81 5.57
C VAL A 47 1.42 24.21 5.15
N THR A 48 1.37 23.00 4.58
CA THR A 48 2.56 22.26 4.11
C THR A 48 3.04 22.82 2.78
N VAL A 49 4.32 23.16 2.71
CA VAL A 49 4.99 23.55 1.47
C VAL A 49 6.06 22.55 1.09
N GLU A 50 6.50 22.63 -0.18
CA GLU A 50 7.58 21.75 -0.67
C GLU A 50 8.85 21.89 0.19
N GLY A 51 9.41 20.77 0.58
CA GLY A 51 10.58 20.69 1.45
C GLY A 51 10.27 20.60 2.94
N ASP A 52 9.00 20.73 3.37
CA ASP A 52 8.62 20.56 4.77
C ASP A 52 8.73 19.11 5.20
N VAL A 53 9.32 18.91 6.40
CA VAL A 53 9.39 17.60 7.07
C VAL A 53 8.51 17.64 8.30
N TRP A 54 7.52 16.76 8.33
CA TRP A 54 6.67 16.53 9.50
C TRP A 54 7.20 15.35 10.32
N VAL A 55 7.27 15.53 11.63
CA VAL A 55 7.69 14.49 12.58
C VAL A 55 6.47 14.01 13.35
N LEU A 56 6.17 12.70 13.24
CA LEU A 56 5.01 12.04 13.83
C LEU A 56 5.51 10.93 14.77
N GLY A 57 5.87 11.29 15.98
CA GLY A 57 6.55 10.37 16.90
C GLY A 57 7.90 9.93 16.33
N ASN A 58 8.04 8.66 16.01
CA ASN A 58 9.25 8.09 15.41
C ASN A 58 9.24 8.11 13.87
N HIS A 59 8.18 8.61 13.25
CA HIS A 59 8.00 8.63 11.80
C HIS A 59 8.27 10.00 11.23
N ARG A 60 8.59 10.05 9.93
CA ARG A 60 8.81 11.29 9.19
C ARG A 60 8.09 11.24 7.86
N ILE A 61 7.50 12.36 7.48
CA ILE A 61 6.92 12.58 6.16
C ILE A 61 7.55 13.85 5.59
N ILE A 62 7.87 13.84 4.31
CA ILE A 62 8.35 15.02 3.59
C ILE A 62 7.41 15.32 2.41
N CYS A 63 7.12 16.59 2.20
CA CYS A 63 6.52 17.07 0.96
C CYS A 63 7.64 17.33 -0.04
N GLY A 64 7.77 16.50 -1.10
CA GLY A 64 8.82 16.67 -2.08
C GLY A 64 8.91 15.50 -3.05
N ASP A 65 9.79 15.63 -4.03
CA ASP A 65 10.03 14.63 -5.07
C ASP A 65 10.87 13.47 -4.55
N SER A 66 10.32 12.25 -4.60
CA SER A 66 11.01 11.02 -4.18
C SER A 66 12.18 10.61 -5.08
N THR A 67 12.34 11.23 -6.24
CA THR A 67 13.51 11.05 -7.14
C THR A 67 14.65 12.03 -6.86
N SER A 68 14.43 12.99 -5.96
CA SER A 68 15.45 13.96 -5.55
C SER A 68 16.30 13.41 -4.41
N ALA A 69 17.62 13.31 -4.64
CA ALA A 69 18.58 12.85 -3.63
C ALA A 69 18.55 13.70 -2.35
N ASP A 70 18.41 15.02 -2.48
CA ASP A 70 18.37 15.94 -1.35
C ASP A 70 17.11 15.76 -0.51
N VAL A 71 15.95 15.54 -1.16
CA VAL A 71 14.67 15.27 -0.49
C VAL A 71 14.73 13.96 0.28
N VAL A 72 15.22 12.90 -0.35
CA VAL A 72 15.38 11.59 0.28
C VAL A 72 16.37 11.65 1.44
N ALA A 73 17.51 12.30 1.27
CA ALA A 73 18.50 12.49 2.34
C ALA A 73 17.91 13.28 3.52
N LYS A 74 17.10 14.29 3.24
CA LYS A 74 16.46 15.12 4.28
C LYS A 74 15.46 14.33 5.12
N VAL A 75 14.60 13.52 4.50
CA VAL A 75 13.63 12.71 5.24
C VAL A 75 14.27 11.58 6.02
N LEU A 76 15.28 10.93 5.46
CA LEU A 76 15.99 9.84 6.11
C LEU A 76 16.86 10.35 7.27
N GLY A 77 17.53 11.49 7.12
CA GLY A 77 18.51 11.98 8.08
C GLY A 77 19.61 10.92 8.32
N PRO A 78 19.92 10.58 9.58
CA PRO A 78 20.94 9.57 9.89
C PRO A 78 20.43 8.12 9.77
N VAL A 79 19.14 7.91 9.51
CA VAL A 79 18.54 6.57 9.48
C VAL A 79 18.85 5.89 8.15
N LYS A 80 19.23 4.61 8.24
CA LYS A 80 19.38 3.73 7.09
C LYS A 80 18.28 2.66 7.15
N PRO A 81 17.16 2.86 6.45
CA PRO A 81 16.08 1.88 6.44
C PRO A 81 16.55 0.58 5.77
N HIS A 82 16.13 -0.55 6.33
CA HIS A 82 16.44 -1.88 5.79
C HIS A 82 15.44 -2.29 4.71
N LEU A 83 14.24 -1.76 4.78
CA LEU A 83 13.10 -2.17 3.98
C LEU A 83 12.50 -0.95 3.26
N MET A 84 12.21 -1.13 1.97
CA MET A 84 11.36 -0.26 1.18
C MET A 84 10.06 -1.01 0.85
N VAL A 85 8.93 -0.42 1.18
CA VAL A 85 7.60 -0.85 0.70
C VAL A 85 7.01 0.33 -0.04
N THR A 86 6.74 0.17 -1.32
CA THR A 86 6.31 1.27 -2.16
C THR A 86 5.22 0.85 -3.14
N ASP A 87 4.27 1.76 -3.36
CA ASP A 87 3.17 1.65 -4.31
C ASP A 87 3.20 2.92 -5.18
N PRO A 88 4.09 2.95 -6.19
CA PRO A 88 4.27 4.13 -7.04
C PRO A 88 3.14 4.22 -8.07
N PRO A 89 2.96 5.37 -8.74
CA PRO A 89 2.12 5.44 -9.94
C PRO A 89 2.57 4.40 -10.99
N TYR A 90 1.59 3.71 -11.62
CA TYR A 90 1.85 2.54 -12.47
C TYR A 90 2.09 2.86 -13.94
N GLY A 91 2.01 4.13 -14.33
CA GLY A 91 2.13 4.53 -15.74
C GLY A 91 0.92 4.10 -16.58
N VAL A 92 -0.27 4.17 -16.00
CA VAL A 92 -1.53 3.77 -16.64
C VAL A 92 -2.40 4.96 -17.06
N GLU A 93 -1.91 6.18 -16.81
CA GLU A 93 -2.63 7.43 -17.10
C GLU A 93 -4.07 7.37 -16.58
N TYR A 94 -4.20 7.07 -15.27
CA TYR A 94 -5.49 6.79 -14.67
C TYR A 94 -6.43 8.00 -14.74
N ASP A 95 -7.51 7.86 -15.52
CA ASP A 95 -8.60 8.83 -15.61
C ASP A 95 -9.83 8.30 -14.85
N ALA A 96 -10.15 8.87 -13.69
CA ALA A 96 -11.31 8.50 -12.89
C ALA A 96 -12.65 8.82 -13.59
N THR A 97 -12.68 9.73 -14.57
CA THR A 97 -13.90 10.24 -15.22
C THR A 97 -14.56 9.21 -16.14
N TRP A 98 -13.82 8.21 -16.63
CA TRP A 98 -14.36 7.21 -17.57
C TRP A 98 -15.51 6.39 -16.96
N ARG A 99 -15.52 6.16 -15.66
CA ARG A 99 -16.57 5.40 -14.95
C ARG A 99 -17.92 6.12 -15.00
N GLY A 100 -17.90 7.45 -14.86
CA GLY A 100 -19.10 8.26 -15.03
C GLY A 100 -19.65 8.21 -16.47
N LYS A 101 -18.75 8.21 -17.47
CA LYS A 101 -19.12 8.12 -18.89
C LYS A 101 -19.65 6.73 -19.28
N ALA A 102 -19.22 5.69 -18.59
CA ALA A 102 -19.64 4.30 -18.81
C ALA A 102 -20.98 3.93 -18.12
N GLY A 103 -21.69 4.88 -17.52
CA GLY A 103 -22.98 4.64 -16.86
C GLY A 103 -22.87 4.07 -15.44
N HIS A 104 -21.66 3.94 -14.90
CA HIS A 104 -21.40 3.47 -13.53
C HIS A 104 -21.32 4.62 -12.52
N ALA A 105 -22.22 5.61 -12.68
CA ALA A 105 -22.22 6.88 -11.93
C ALA A 105 -22.24 6.73 -10.40
N ASN A 106 -22.71 5.60 -9.88
CA ASN A 106 -22.78 5.37 -8.43
C ASN A 106 -21.45 4.87 -7.83
N LEU A 107 -20.50 4.38 -8.66
CA LEU A 107 -19.21 3.85 -8.21
C LEU A 107 -18.08 4.90 -8.24
N GLY A 108 -18.37 6.11 -8.71
CA GLY A 108 -17.32 7.11 -8.95
C GLY A 108 -17.60 8.53 -8.45
N LYS A 109 -18.68 8.77 -7.74
CA LYS A 109 -19.08 10.14 -7.34
C LYS A 109 -18.05 10.89 -6.47
N ASN A 110 -17.15 10.19 -5.80
CA ASN A 110 -16.16 10.78 -4.88
C ASN A 110 -14.71 10.61 -5.34
N ARG A 111 -14.47 10.08 -6.55
CA ARG A 111 -13.10 9.92 -7.07
C ARG A 111 -12.83 10.98 -8.12
N THR A 112 -12.47 12.16 -7.66
CA THR A 112 -12.01 13.26 -8.50
C THR A 112 -10.52 13.43 -8.31
N GLY A 113 -9.78 13.64 -9.39
CA GLY A 113 -8.35 13.92 -9.36
C GLY A 113 -7.60 13.15 -10.43
N VAL A 114 -6.47 13.71 -10.81
CA VAL A 114 -5.48 13.08 -11.69
C VAL A 114 -4.35 12.58 -10.81
N VAL A 115 -3.93 11.34 -11.00
CA VAL A 115 -2.73 10.83 -10.35
C VAL A 115 -1.53 11.52 -11.00
N LEU A 116 -0.74 12.22 -10.21
CA LEU A 116 0.46 12.89 -10.69
C LEU A 116 1.55 11.88 -11.01
N ALA A 117 2.32 12.13 -12.06
CA ALA A 117 3.41 11.27 -12.53
C ALA A 117 2.98 9.83 -12.90
N ASP A 118 1.71 9.63 -13.29
CA ASP A 118 1.18 8.33 -13.75
C ASP A 118 1.39 8.12 -15.27
N ASP A 119 2.36 8.79 -15.84
CA ASP A 119 2.81 8.67 -17.23
C ASP A 119 3.97 7.69 -17.39
N ARG A 120 4.50 7.15 -16.30
CA ARG A 120 5.63 6.22 -16.28
C ARG A 120 5.50 5.15 -15.20
N ALA A 121 6.15 3.98 -15.43
CA ALA A 121 6.26 2.91 -14.44
C ALA A 121 7.73 2.61 -14.06
N ASP A 122 8.68 3.24 -14.74
CA ASP A 122 10.11 3.15 -14.40
C ASP A 122 10.45 4.24 -13.37
N TRP A 123 10.80 3.81 -12.18
CA TRP A 123 11.16 4.66 -11.04
C TRP A 123 12.58 4.39 -10.55
N ARG A 124 13.49 3.99 -11.46
CA ARG A 124 14.88 3.65 -11.10
C ARG A 124 15.60 4.75 -10.34
N GLU A 125 15.29 6.01 -10.61
CA GLU A 125 15.89 7.16 -9.91
C GLU A 125 15.54 7.11 -8.41
N ALA A 126 14.31 6.72 -8.07
CA ALA A 126 13.88 6.56 -6.67
C ALA A 126 14.48 5.29 -6.05
N TRP A 127 14.51 4.17 -6.79
CA TRP A 127 15.10 2.92 -6.29
C TRP A 127 16.59 3.06 -6.00
N ALA A 128 17.32 3.83 -6.82
CA ALA A 128 18.74 4.08 -6.64
C ALA A 128 19.06 4.84 -5.35
N LEU A 129 18.14 5.66 -4.87
CA LEU A 129 18.29 6.46 -3.63
C LEU A 129 18.02 5.65 -2.35
N PHE A 130 17.43 4.46 -2.46
CA PHE A 130 17.16 3.64 -1.31
C PHE A 130 18.44 2.96 -0.79
N PRO A 131 18.87 3.26 0.46
CA PRO A 131 20.14 2.78 0.98
C PRO A 131 20.08 1.35 1.56
N GLY A 132 18.88 0.77 1.67
CA GLY A 132 18.66 -0.56 2.21
C GLY A 132 18.78 -1.66 1.17
N ASN A 133 18.43 -2.87 1.57
CA ASN A 133 18.66 -4.07 0.78
C ASN A 133 17.43 -4.90 0.47
N ILE A 134 16.24 -4.56 1.00
CA ILE A 134 15.00 -5.30 0.77
C ILE A 134 13.95 -4.35 0.21
N ALA A 135 13.28 -4.73 -0.88
CA ALA A 135 12.21 -3.95 -1.49
C ALA A 135 10.99 -4.81 -1.79
N TYR A 136 9.82 -4.25 -1.49
CA TYR A 136 8.52 -4.68 -1.96
C TYR A 136 7.96 -3.56 -2.84
N VAL A 137 7.81 -3.82 -4.13
CA VAL A 137 7.41 -2.83 -5.11
C VAL A 137 6.15 -3.28 -5.83
N TRP A 138 5.04 -2.62 -5.50
CA TRP A 138 3.77 -2.82 -6.19
C TRP A 138 3.84 -2.24 -7.59
N HIS A 139 3.12 -2.85 -8.53
CA HIS A 139 3.12 -2.40 -9.92
C HIS A 139 1.87 -2.85 -10.68
N GLY A 140 1.58 -2.20 -11.78
CA GLY A 140 0.57 -2.68 -12.72
C GLY A 140 0.99 -4.00 -13.38
N GLY A 141 0.06 -4.93 -13.57
CA GLY A 141 0.37 -6.26 -14.13
C GLY A 141 1.09 -6.20 -15.50
N LEU A 142 0.67 -5.28 -16.37
CA LEU A 142 1.28 -5.09 -17.70
C LEU A 142 2.65 -4.41 -17.63
N GLN A 143 2.96 -3.70 -16.55
CA GLN A 143 4.23 -3.00 -16.33
C GLN A 143 5.26 -3.87 -15.61
N SER A 144 4.91 -5.10 -15.25
CA SER A 144 5.78 -6.03 -14.53
C SER A 144 7.18 -6.18 -15.14
N PRO A 145 7.37 -6.32 -16.46
CA PRO A 145 8.71 -6.41 -17.04
C PRO A 145 9.52 -5.13 -16.88
N LEU A 146 8.91 -3.96 -17.09
CA LEU A 146 9.59 -2.66 -17.00
C LEU A 146 10.03 -2.37 -15.56
N VAL A 147 9.18 -2.66 -14.58
CA VAL A 147 9.53 -2.50 -13.16
C VAL A 147 10.63 -3.48 -12.76
N ALA A 148 10.59 -4.73 -13.27
CA ALA A 148 11.65 -5.71 -13.07
C ALA A 148 13.01 -5.23 -13.59
N GLU A 149 13.04 -4.69 -14.80
CA GLU A 149 14.25 -4.11 -15.40
C GLU A 149 14.77 -2.91 -14.61
N SER A 150 13.87 -2.02 -14.15
CA SER A 150 14.24 -0.85 -13.37
C SER A 150 14.86 -1.21 -12.02
N LEU A 151 14.34 -2.24 -11.36
CA LEU A 151 14.89 -2.77 -10.12
C LEU A 151 16.27 -3.43 -10.36
N ALA A 152 16.40 -4.25 -11.40
CA ALA A 152 17.66 -4.88 -11.76
C ALA A 152 18.76 -3.85 -12.10
N ALA A 153 18.39 -2.74 -12.74
CA ALA A 153 19.32 -1.63 -13.03
C ALA A 153 19.82 -0.91 -11.77
N CYS A 154 19.15 -1.13 -10.62
CA CYS A 154 19.53 -0.63 -9.30
C CYS A 154 20.11 -1.72 -8.38
N ASP A 155 20.68 -2.78 -8.95
CA ASP A 155 21.32 -3.91 -8.27
C ASP A 155 20.37 -4.75 -7.41
N PHE A 156 19.05 -4.68 -7.63
CA PHE A 156 18.11 -5.57 -6.99
C PHE A 156 17.99 -6.88 -7.77
N GLU A 157 18.10 -7.99 -7.06
CA GLU A 157 17.77 -9.33 -7.55
C GLU A 157 16.32 -9.64 -7.19
N LEU A 158 15.49 -9.94 -8.18
CA LEU A 158 14.10 -10.35 -7.96
C LEU A 158 14.08 -11.74 -7.37
N ARG A 159 13.45 -11.91 -6.22
CA ARG A 159 13.34 -13.18 -5.50
C ARG A 159 11.99 -13.86 -5.70
N SER A 160 10.92 -13.09 -5.69
CA SER A 160 9.55 -13.59 -5.85
C SER A 160 8.65 -12.51 -6.39
N GLN A 161 7.62 -12.90 -7.13
CA GLN A 161 6.46 -12.05 -7.37
C GLN A 161 5.35 -12.47 -6.42
N ILE A 162 4.89 -11.52 -5.62
CA ILE A 162 3.78 -11.69 -4.71
C ILE A 162 2.52 -11.17 -5.40
N ILE A 163 1.42 -11.88 -5.22
CA ILE A 163 0.12 -11.57 -5.81
C ILE A 163 -0.86 -11.29 -4.68
N TRP A 164 -1.32 -10.06 -4.56
CA TRP A 164 -2.49 -9.78 -3.74
C TRP A 164 -3.76 -10.17 -4.49
N ASN A 165 -4.39 -11.26 -4.05
CA ASN A 165 -5.66 -11.72 -4.59
C ASN A 165 -6.80 -10.97 -3.89
N LYS A 166 -7.44 -10.04 -4.59
CA LYS A 166 -8.52 -9.21 -4.05
C LYS A 166 -9.82 -9.99 -3.97
N THR A 167 -10.66 -9.68 -2.99
CA THR A 167 -12.01 -10.26 -2.89
C THR A 167 -12.92 -9.81 -4.04
N VAL A 168 -12.73 -8.57 -4.51
CA VAL A 168 -13.52 -7.97 -5.59
C VAL A 168 -12.63 -7.61 -6.76
N MET A 169 -13.09 -7.90 -7.98
CA MET A 169 -12.40 -7.48 -9.20
C MET A 169 -12.50 -5.98 -9.41
N ALA A 170 -11.47 -5.38 -9.98
CA ALA A 170 -11.53 -4.04 -10.53
C ALA A 170 -12.07 -4.11 -11.97
N MET A 171 -13.23 -3.52 -12.23
CA MET A 171 -13.79 -3.45 -13.55
C MET A 171 -12.86 -2.62 -14.47
N GLY A 172 -12.36 -3.26 -15.51
CA GLY A 172 -11.51 -2.65 -16.53
C GLY A 172 -12.23 -2.58 -17.88
N ARG A 173 -11.59 -1.95 -18.87
CA ARG A 173 -12.07 -1.83 -20.26
C ARG A 173 -11.68 -3.02 -21.14
N GLY A 174 -10.84 -3.94 -20.64
CA GLY A 174 -10.38 -5.12 -21.38
C GLY A 174 -11.32 -6.30 -21.25
N ASP A 175 -10.98 -7.40 -21.94
CA ASP A 175 -11.76 -8.65 -21.95
C ASP A 175 -11.73 -9.34 -20.58
N TYR A 176 -10.67 -9.14 -19.81
CA TYR A 176 -10.51 -9.66 -18.45
C TYR A 176 -10.45 -8.54 -17.43
N HIS A 177 -11.12 -8.72 -16.30
CA HIS A 177 -11.09 -7.79 -15.18
C HIS A 177 -9.99 -8.17 -14.19
N TRP A 178 -9.26 -7.15 -13.73
CA TRP A 178 -8.17 -7.34 -12.76
C TRP A 178 -8.73 -7.69 -11.38
N LYS A 179 -8.35 -8.85 -10.86
CA LYS A 179 -8.71 -9.30 -9.51
C LYS A 179 -7.49 -9.37 -8.58
N HIS A 180 -6.33 -9.05 -9.09
CA HIS A 180 -5.10 -9.10 -8.33
C HIS A 180 -4.22 -7.87 -8.58
N GLU A 181 -3.29 -7.65 -7.67
CA GLU A 181 -2.18 -6.73 -7.85
C GLU A 181 -0.86 -7.45 -7.57
N PRO A 182 0.11 -7.35 -8.47
CA PRO A 182 1.41 -7.94 -8.28
C PRO A 182 2.37 -7.00 -7.54
N CYS A 183 3.28 -7.61 -6.78
CA CYS A 183 4.34 -6.93 -6.07
C CYS A 183 5.66 -7.68 -6.25
N TRP A 184 6.71 -7.00 -6.65
CA TRP A 184 8.04 -7.58 -6.68
C TRP A 184 8.66 -7.57 -5.28
N TYR A 185 9.05 -8.73 -4.79
CA TYR A 185 9.98 -8.89 -3.67
C TYR A 185 11.40 -8.99 -4.23
N ALA A 186 12.23 -8.01 -3.92
CA ALA A 186 13.56 -7.87 -4.48
C ALA A 186 14.60 -7.56 -3.38
N VAL A 187 15.84 -7.98 -3.61
CA VAL A 187 16.91 -7.91 -2.61
C VAL A 187 18.22 -7.47 -3.25
N LYS A 188 18.94 -6.52 -2.61
CA LYS A 188 20.33 -6.18 -2.95
C LYS A 188 21.28 -7.02 -2.10
N GLY A 189 22.15 -7.78 -2.74
CA GLY A 189 23.15 -8.60 -2.02
C GLY A 189 22.50 -9.64 -1.10
N THR A 190 22.83 -9.63 0.18
CA THR A 190 22.30 -10.59 1.16
C THR A 190 21.04 -10.03 1.81
N GLY A 191 19.90 -10.68 1.59
CA GLY A 191 18.65 -10.36 2.29
C GLY A 191 18.65 -10.95 3.71
N ASN A 192 18.14 -10.19 4.66
CA ASN A 192 17.88 -10.68 6.01
C ASN A 192 16.40 -11.06 6.14
N TRP A 193 16.10 -12.32 5.78
CA TRP A 193 14.75 -12.84 5.98
C TRP A 193 14.50 -13.10 7.46
N ALA A 194 13.52 -12.37 8.03
CA ALA A 194 13.13 -12.52 9.43
C ALA A 194 11.87 -13.38 9.62
N GLY A 195 11.18 -13.73 8.52
CA GLY A 195 9.99 -14.57 8.56
C GLY A 195 10.28 -16.06 8.61
N ASP A 196 9.24 -16.84 8.82
CA ASP A 196 9.32 -18.30 8.71
C ASP A 196 9.31 -18.76 7.23
N ARG A 197 9.31 -20.09 7.00
CA ARG A 197 9.26 -20.67 5.65
C ARG A 197 7.84 -21.06 5.19
N LYS A 198 6.80 -20.59 5.88
CA LYS A 198 5.40 -20.88 5.57
C LYS A 198 4.75 -19.80 4.70
N GLN A 199 5.44 -18.71 4.47
CA GLN A 199 4.92 -17.60 3.65
C GLN A 199 4.78 -18.04 2.19
N THR A 200 3.66 -17.65 1.58
CA THR A 200 3.34 -17.95 0.17
C THR A 200 3.37 -16.70 -0.68
N THR A 201 3.43 -16.87 -1.99
CA THR A 201 3.41 -15.76 -2.95
C THR A 201 2.01 -15.26 -3.29
N VAL A 202 0.97 -15.91 -2.80
CA VAL A 202 -0.42 -15.46 -2.97
C VAL A 202 -0.94 -15.01 -1.60
N TRP A 203 -1.37 -13.76 -1.55
CA TRP A 203 -1.94 -13.14 -0.36
C TRP A 203 -3.43 -12.88 -0.56
N ASP A 204 -4.26 -13.55 0.22
CA ASP A 204 -5.71 -13.43 0.20
C ASP A 204 -6.14 -12.44 1.29
N PHE A 205 -6.22 -11.15 0.94
CA PHE A 205 -6.71 -10.10 1.82
C PHE A 205 -7.92 -9.42 1.19
N ALA A 206 -8.92 -9.13 2.02
CA ALA A 206 -10.07 -8.34 1.62
C ALA A 206 -9.62 -6.93 1.19
N SER A 207 -10.27 -6.38 0.15
CA SER A 207 -10.06 -4.98 -0.15
C SER A 207 -10.74 -4.10 0.92
N PRO A 208 -10.20 -2.90 1.22
CA PRO A 208 -10.71 -2.03 2.29
C PRO A 208 -12.22 -1.77 2.25
N LEU A 209 -12.82 -1.70 1.05
CA LEU A 209 -14.25 -1.49 0.87
C LEU A 209 -15.14 -2.64 1.41
N HIS A 210 -14.57 -3.80 1.68
CA HIS A 210 -15.30 -4.94 2.26
C HIS A 210 -15.15 -5.06 3.78
N ILE A 211 -14.14 -4.44 4.36
CA ILE A 211 -13.95 -4.40 5.82
C ILE A 211 -15.05 -3.55 6.46
N MET A 212 -15.62 -2.60 5.69
CA MET A 212 -16.59 -1.62 6.15
C MET A 212 -18.07 -2.01 5.92
N SER A 213 -18.33 -3.10 5.22
CA SER A 213 -19.69 -3.60 4.97
C SER A 213 -20.04 -4.83 5.84
N GLY A 214 -19.28 -5.12 6.85
CA GLY A 214 -19.58 -6.13 7.87
C GLY A 214 -20.67 -5.60 8.81
N SER A 215 -21.92 -5.72 8.39
CA SER A 215 -23.11 -5.65 9.23
C SER A 215 -23.54 -7.06 9.56
#